data_e58c666b20869b7a53e5d91dfcec83a5
#
_entry.id   e58c666b20869b7a53e5d91dfcec83a5
#
_cell.length_a   1.000
_cell.length_b   1.000
_cell.length_c   1.000
_cell.angle_alpha   90.00
_cell.angle_beta   90.00
_cell.angle_gamma   90.00
#
_symmetry.space_group_name_H-M   'P 1'
#
loop_
_entity.id
_entity.type
_entity.pdbx_description
1 polymer ?
#
loop_
_entity_poly.entity_id
_entity_poly.type
_entity_poly.pdbx_seq_one_letter_code
_entity_poly.pdbx_strand_id
1 'polypeptide(L)'
;LNTQLLYFVGKNHNTEYAVCLSDGIIKKISARYFILACGGIENSRILLWTRNKNNELVDKDLPIGKYWMQHPWILAGAGIINKKRLKKKLKDNFLEYDGPLHFAAKKELITKKEILSAGIYMSANEDTKIYKEIIKSILCVAPEYGKKIAHMVFKKDLKCGNIFMHIEEEPSENNKIILDEEKDKSGIPM
;
A
#
# COMPACT_ATOMS: atom_id res chain seq x y z
N LEU A 1 -19.78 6.55 17.21
CA LEU A 1 -19.69 5.54 18.28
C LEU A 1 -18.28 5.61 18.86
N ASN A 2 -18.13 6.16 20.07
CA ASN A 2 -16.85 6.26 20.77
C ASN A 2 -16.52 4.93 21.48
N THR A 3 -16.37 3.86 20.72
CA THR A 3 -16.12 2.53 21.28
C THR A 3 -14.94 1.89 20.56
N GLN A 4 -13.92 1.54 21.31
CA GLN A 4 -12.71 0.87 20.83
C GLN A 4 -12.66 -0.56 21.35
N LEU A 5 -12.41 -1.50 20.45
CA LEU A 5 -12.11 -2.88 20.82
C LEU A 5 -10.73 -2.95 21.47
N LEU A 6 -10.62 -3.60 22.61
CA LEU A 6 -9.37 -3.84 23.29
C LEU A 6 -8.83 -5.24 23.05
N TYR A 7 -9.63 -6.27 23.32
CA TYR A 7 -9.30 -7.68 23.12
C TYR A 7 -10.55 -8.56 23.20
N PHE A 8 -10.42 -9.80 22.83
CA PHE A 8 -11.47 -10.80 22.96
C PHE A 8 -11.24 -11.70 24.18
N VAL A 9 -12.33 -12.24 24.72
CA VAL A 9 -12.32 -13.25 25.77
C VAL A 9 -13.16 -14.44 25.33
N GLY A 10 -12.66 -15.63 25.65
CA GLY A 10 -13.33 -16.89 25.32
C GLY A 10 -12.46 -18.07 25.71
N LYS A 11 -12.87 -19.27 25.36
CA LYS A 11 -12.15 -20.52 25.62
C LYS A 11 -12.41 -21.55 24.53
N ASN A 12 -11.51 -22.52 24.42
CA ASN A 12 -11.62 -23.58 23.42
C ASN A 12 -11.88 -23.02 22.01
N HIS A 13 -11.16 -21.96 21.62
CA HIS A 13 -11.28 -21.25 20.34
C HIS A 13 -12.67 -20.62 20.08
N ASN A 14 -13.52 -20.50 21.09
CA ASN A 14 -14.81 -19.83 20.98
C ASN A 14 -14.78 -18.49 21.70
N THR A 15 -15.05 -17.42 20.95
CA THR A 15 -15.16 -16.06 21.51
C THR A 15 -16.49 -15.92 22.24
N GLU A 16 -16.44 -15.59 23.53
CA GLU A 16 -17.61 -15.36 24.36
C GLU A 16 -18.05 -13.89 24.32
N TYR A 17 -17.08 -12.97 24.43
CA TYR A 17 -17.33 -11.53 24.34
C TYR A 17 -16.08 -10.75 23.93
N ALA A 18 -16.32 -9.54 23.45
CA ALA A 18 -15.31 -8.54 23.23
C ALA A 18 -15.23 -7.59 24.42
N VAL A 19 -14.02 -7.24 24.84
CA VAL A 19 -13.77 -6.18 25.82
C VAL A 19 -13.51 -4.89 25.06
N CYS A 20 -14.31 -3.89 25.34
CA CYS A 20 -14.26 -2.60 24.64
C CYS A 20 -14.13 -1.44 25.65
N LEU A 21 -13.49 -0.39 25.21
CA LEU A 21 -13.47 0.92 25.91
C LEU A 21 -14.49 1.83 25.23
N SER A 22 -15.48 2.32 25.97
CA SER A 22 -16.52 3.22 25.45
C SER A 22 -16.69 4.36 26.44
N ASP A 23 -16.39 5.58 25.99
CA ASP A 23 -16.46 6.81 26.80
C ASP A 23 -15.71 6.69 28.16
N GLY A 24 -14.52 6.07 28.12
CA GLY A 24 -13.70 5.83 29.31
C GLY A 24 -14.13 4.66 30.18
N ILE A 25 -15.18 3.95 29.82
CA ILE A 25 -15.74 2.82 30.59
C ILE A 25 -15.49 1.51 29.87
N ILE A 26 -15.01 0.51 30.59
CA ILE A 26 -14.85 -0.86 30.07
C ILE A 26 -16.22 -1.54 29.95
N LYS A 27 -16.53 -2.01 28.76
CA LYS A 27 -17.76 -2.73 28.45
C LYS A 27 -17.44 -4.11 27.88
N LYS A 28 -18.27 -5.09 28.21
CA LYS A 28 -18.29 -6.42 27.60
C LYS A 28 -19.41 -6.47 26.58
N ILE A 29 -19.08 -6.86 25.35
CA ILE A 29 -20.04 -6.97 24.27
C ILE A 29 -20.06 -8.41 23.80
N SER A 30 -21.21 -9.07 23.94
CA SER A 30 -21.44 -10.44 23.47
C SER A 30 -22.16 -10.40 22.13
N ALA A 31 -21.77 -11.28 21.23
CA ALA A 31 -22.39 -11.44 19.93
C ALA A 31 -22.29 -12.90 19.48
N ARG A 32 -23.15 -13.29 18.55
CA ARG A 32 -23.09 -14.61 17.94
C ARG A 32 -21.86 -14.78 17.04
N TYR A 33 -21.44 -13.72 16.38
CA TYR A 33 -20.28 -13.68 15.50
C TYR A 33 -19.54 -12.36 15.71
N PHE A 34 -18.22 -12.43 15.66
CA PHE A 34 -17.33 -11.27 15.69
C PHE A 34 -16.55 -11.22 14.37
N ILE A 35 -16.54 -10.06 13.73
CA ILE A 35 -15.77 -9.82 12.50
C ILE A 35 -14.73 -8.76 12.79
N LEU A 36 -13.46 -9.15 12.74
CA LEU A 36 -12.32 -8.24 12.89
C LEU A 36 -11.89 -7.74 11.52
N ALA A 37 -12.20 -6.49 11.22
CA ALA A 37 -11.96 -5.85 9.92
C ALA A 37 -11.24 -4.49 10.06
N CYS A 38 -10.24 -4.42 10.94
CA CYS A 38 -9.53 -3.18 11.27
C CYS A 38 -8.26 -2.95 10.43
N GLY A 39 -8.07 -3.72 9.35
CA GLY A 39 -6.85 -3.71 8.55
C GLY A 39 -5.78 -4.66 9.08
N GLY A 40 -4.78 -4.97 8.24
CA GLY A 40 -3.82 -6.04 8.53
C GLY A 40 -2.99 -5.81 9.80
N ILE A 41 -2.53 -4.60 10.03
CA ILE A 41 -1.70 -4.24 11.20
C ILE A 41 -2.55 -4.36 12.48
N GLU A 42 -3.69 -3.66 12.55
CA GLU A 42 -4.54 -3.66 13.75
C GLU A 42 -5.16 -5.03 14.03
N ASN A 43 -5.55 -5.79 13.02
CA ASN A 43 -6.02 -7.15 13.21
C ASN A 43 -4.95 -8.02 13.89
N SER A 44 -3.71 -7.94 13.41
CA SER A 44 -2.58 -8.66 14.01
C SER A 44 -2.30 -8.20 15.44
N ARG A 45 -2.28 -6.90 15.67
CA ARG A 45 -2.07 -6.28 16.99
C ARG A 45 -3.12 -6.71 18.00
N ILE A 46 -4.39 -6.62 17.66
CA ILE A 46 -5.50 -7.02 18.54
C ILE A 46 -5.46 -8.52 18.83
N LEU A 47 -5.17 -9.36 17.83
CA LEU A 47 -5.09 -10.81 18.04
C LEU A 47 -3.87 -11.21 18.87
N LEU A 48 -2.71 -10.58 18.68
CA LEU A 48 -1.53 -10.77 19.52
C LEU A 48 -1.81 -10.37 20.97
N TRP A 49 -2.49 -9.24 21.17
CA TRP A 49 -2.87 -8.78 22.51
C TRP A 49 -3.93 -9.68 23.14
N THR A 50 -4.92 -10.12 22.36
CA THR A 50 -5.90 -11.13 22.80
C THR A 50 -5.21 -12.40 23.26
N ARG A 51 -4.24 -12.92 22.53
CA ARG A 51 -3.44 -14.09 22.88
C ARG A 51 -2.69 -13.90 24.20
N ASN A 52 -2.12 -12.72 24.44
CA ASN A 52 -1.43 -12.42 25.69
C ASN A 52 -2.38 -12.34 26.88
N LYS A 53 -3.62 -11.89 26.66
CA LYS A 53 -4.65 -11.79 27.71
C LYS A 53 -5.40 -13.11 27.93
N ASN A 54 -5.57 -13.87 26.88
CA ASN A 54 -6.35 -15.10 26.89
C ASN A 54 -5.79 -16.13 25.90
N ASN A 55 -4.85 -16.92 26.37
CA ASN A 55 -4.14 -17.92 25.57
C ASN A 55 -4.98 -19.15 25.20
N GLU A 56 -6.15 -19.34 25.82
CA GLU A 56 -7.07 -20.44 25.48
C GLU A 56 -7.92 -20.12 24.26
N LEU A 57 -8.07 -18.83 23.94
CA LEU A 57 -8.86 -18.39 22.79
C LEU A 57 -8.04 -18.43 21.49
N VAL A 58 -6.79 -18.00 21.55
CA VAL A 58 -5.92 -17.85 20.38
C VAL A 58 -4.69 -18.72 20.55
N ASP A 59 -4.59 -19.74 19.71
CA ASP A 59 -3.49 -20.69 19.73
C ASP A 59 -2.12 -20.02 19.55
N LYS A 60 -1.13 -20.49 20.31
CA LYS A 60 0.25 -19.97 20.25
C LYS A 60 0.94 -20.28 18.93
N ASP A 61 0.54 -21.38 18.28
CA ASP A 61 1.18 -21.86 17.04
C ASP A 61 0.61 -21.15 15.80
N LEU A 62 -0.48 -20.40 15.95
CA LEU A 62 -1.01 -19.58 14.85
C LEU A 62 0.01 -18.49 14.48
N PRO A 63 0.34 -18.32 13.17
CA PRO A 63 1.34 -17.39 12.71
C PRO A 63 0.85 -15.93 12.67
N ILE A 64 0.16 -15.49 13.74
CA ILE A 64 -0.36 -14.13 13.85
C ILE A 64 0.78 -13.14 13.86
N GLY A 65 0.69 -12.14 13.00
CA GLY A 65 1.70 -11.11 12.83
C GLY A 65 2.95 -11.57 12.07
N LYS A 66 3.12 -12.86 11.75
CA LYS A 66 4.24 -13.37 10.96
C LYS A 66 3.98 -13.24 9.46
N TYR A 67 5.06 -13.32 8.68
CA TYR A 67 5.02 -13.27 7.21
C TYR A 67 4.33 -12.02 6.69
N TRP A 68 4.57 -10.89 7.36
CA TRP A 68 4.02 -9.61 6.93
C TRP A 68 4.57 -9.25 5.55
N MET A 69 3.68 -9.01 4.61
CA MET A 69 4.01 -8.59 3.25
C MET A 69 3.36 -7.25 2.96
N GLN A 70 4.13 -6.36 2.38
CA GLN A 70 3.65 -5.10 1.85
C GLN A 70 3.76 -5.09 0.33
N HIS A 71 3.13 -4.11 -0.28
CA HIS A 71 3.40 -3.72 -1.67
C HIS A 71 4.10 -2.37 -1.63
N PRO A 72 5.44 -2.34 -1.52
CA PRO A 72 6.18 -1.09 -1.53
C PRO A 72 5.83 -0.29 -2.77
N TRP A 73 5.43 0.95 -2.53
CA TRP A 73 5.11 1.90 -3.56
C TRP A 73 6.21 2.94 -3.60
N ILE A 74 7.08 2.85 -4.57
CA ILE A 74 8.27 3.67 -4.66
C ILE A 74 8.10 4.68 -5.77
N LEU A 75 8.26 5.97 -5.48
CA LEU A 75 8.38 6.99 -6.50
C LEU A 75 9.73 6.82 -7.19
N ALA A 76 9.73 6.22 -8.38
CA ALA A 76 10.94 5.97 -9.16
C ALA A 76 11.42 7.21 -9.93
N GLY A 77 10.52 8.19 -10.13
CA GLY A 77 10.87 9.43 -10.81
C GLY A 77 9.68 10.07 -11.53
N ALA A 78 10.00 11.00 -12.41
CA ALA A 78 9.03 11.63 -13.28
C ALA A 78 9.46 11.46 -14.75
N GLY A 79 8.48 11.37 -15.64
CA GLY A 79 8.71 11.17 -17.05
C GLY A 79 7.79 11.98 -17.94
N ILE A 80 8.20 12.13 -19.21
CA ILE A 80 7.37 12.76 -20.24
C ILE A 80 6.78 11.66 -21.11
N ILE A 81 5.47 11.61 -21.18
CA ILE A 81 4.73 10.62 -21.96
C ILE A 81 4.26 11.29 -23.25
N ASN A 82 4.64 10.72 -24.39
CA ASN A 82 4.09 11.10 -25.68
C ASN A 82 2.87 10.22 -26.00
N LYS A 83 1.67 10.73 -25.74
CA LYS A 83 0.41 10.01 -25.97
C LYS A 83 0.29 9.48 -27.40
N LYS A 84 0.68 10.25 -28.39
CA LYS A 84 0.57 9.87 -29.82
C LYS A 84 1.48 8.68 -30.18
N ARG A 85 2.71 8.64 -29.66
CA ARG A 85 3.62 7.52 -29.85
C ARG A 85 3.17 6.29 -29.09
N LEU A 86 2.64 6.48 -27.89
CA LEU A 86 2.12 5.39 -27.06
C LEU A 86 0.91 4.73 -27.71
N LYS A 87 -0.06 5.52 -28.19
CA LYS A 87 -1.22 5.04 -28.96
C LYS A 87 -0.77 4.18 -30.14
N LYS A 88 0.20 4.62 -30.92
CA LYS A 88 0.71 3.88 -32.07
C LYS A 88 1.34 2.52 -31.70
N LYS A 89 1.97 2.44 -30.51
CA LYS A 89 2.62 1.19 -30.04
C LYS A 89 1.67 0.19 -29.38
N LEU A 90 0.65 0.68 -28.67
CA LEU A 90 -0.23 -0.17 -27.85
C LEU A 90 -1.48 -0.67 -28.58
N LYS A 91 -1.61 -0.40 -29.88
CA LYS A 91 -2.79 -0.73 -30.71
C LYS A 91 -4.14 -0.23 -30.11
N ASP A 92 -5.11 0.03 -30.95
CA ASP A 92 -6.34 0.81 -30.77
C ASP A 92 -7.20 0.63 -29.49
N ASN A 93 -6.97 -0.40 -28.69
CA ASN A 93 -7.74 -0.65 -27.46
C ASN A 93 -7.46 0.33 -26.30
N PHE A 94 -6.48 1.23 -26.44
CA PHE A 94 -6.11 2.25 -25.44
C PHE A 94 -6.56 3.68 -25.80
N LEU A 95 -7.38 3.83 -26.84
CA LEU A 95 -7.63 5.13 -27.48
C LEU A 95 -8.46 6.11 -26.62
N GLU A 96 -9.23 5.62 -25.65
CA GLU A 96 -10.15 6.44 -24.85
C GLU A 96 -9.76 6.53 -23.35
N TYR A 97 -8.70 5.82 -22.93
CA TYR A 97 -8.32 5.79 -21.53
C TYR A 97 -7.43 6.99 -21.16
N ASP A 98 -8.00 7.94 -20.43
CA ASP A 98 -7.29 9.11 -19.89
C ASP A 98 -6.70 8.84 -18.48
N GLY A 99 -6.85 7.63 -18.00
CA GLY A 99 -6.38 7.19 -16.70
C GLY A 99 -4.88 6.85 -16.64
N PRO A 100 -4.42 6.41 -15.47
CA PRO A 100 -3.03 5.98 -15.26
C PRO A 100 -2.70 4.71 -16.05
N LEU A 101 -1.45 4.62 -16.49
CA LEU A 101 -0.93 3.44 -17.20
C LEU A 101 -0.27 2.49 -16.21
N HIS A 102 -0.64 1.22 -16.30
CA HIS A 102 -0.03 0.15 -15.53
C HIS A 102 0.73 -0.79 -16.47
N PHE A 103 1.96 -1.09 -16.13
CA PHE A 103 2.79 -2.08 -16.80
C PHE A 103 3.19 -3.13 -15.77
N ALA A 104 2.92 -4.38 -16.06
CA ALA A 104 3.34 -5.50 -15.22
C ALA A 104 4.32 -6.40 -15.99
N ALA A 105 5.15 -7.11 -15.26
CA ALA A 105 6.00 -8.13 -15.86
C ALA A 105 5.13 -9.26 -16.45
N LYS A 106 5.51 -9.79 -17.62
CA LYS A 106 4.81 -10.92 -18.20
C LYS A 106 4.97 -12.17 -17.33
N LYS A 107 3.91 -12.97 -17.23
CA LYS A 107 3.91 -14.20 -16.44
C LYS A 107 5.05 -15.15 -16.84
N GLU A 108 5.32 -15.27 -18.12
CA GLU A 108 6.41 -16.11 -18.62
C GLU A 108 7.79 -15.65 -18.12
N LEU A 109 7.99 -14.32 -18.00
CA LEU A 109 9.23 -13.76 -17.48
C LEU A 109 9.36 -14.04 -15.98
N ILE A 110 8.29 -13.82 -15.21
CA ILE A 110 8.23 -14.08 -13.77
C ILE A 110 8.58 -15.54 -13.49
N THR A 111 7.90 -16.47 -14.17
CA THR A 111 8.14 -17.92 -14.02
C THR A 111 9.54 -18.33 -14.47
N LYS A 112 10.01 -17.84 -15.64
CA LYS A 112 11.34 -18.19 -16.17
C LYS A 112 12.50 -17.68 -15.31
N LYS A 113 12.31 -16.54 -14.66
CA LYS A 113 13.35 -15.89 -13.84
C LYS A 113 13.21 -16.16 -12.36
N GLU A 114 12.13 -16.87 -11.96
CA GLU A 114 11.82 -17.15 -10.55
C GLU A 114 11.86 -15.87 -9.68
N ILE A 115 11.30 -14.78 -10.22
CA ILE A 115 11.24 -13.48 -9.56
C ILE A 115 9.83 -13.17 -9.09
N LEU A 116 9.71 -12.32 -8.09
CA LEU A 116 8.43 -11.78 -7.65
C LEU A 116 7.85 -10.83 -8.70
N SER A 117 6.55 -10.59 -8.64
CA SER A 117 5.89 -9.65 -9.54
C SER A 117 6.30 -8.22 -9.22
N ALA A 118 6.50 -7.45 -10.28
CA ALA A 118 6.73 -6.02 -10.18
C ALA A 118 5.92 -5.30 -11.25
N GLY A 119 5.45 -4.12 -10.93
CA GLY A 119 4.72 -3.27 -11.84
C GLY A 119 5.21 -1.84 -11.84
N ILE A 120 4.97 -1.15 -12.95
CA ILE A 120 5.20 0.27 -13.08
C ILE A 120 3.84 0.94 -13.28
N TYR A 121 3.59 1.94 -12.46
CA TYR A 121 2.42 2.80 -12.55
C TYR A 121 2.85 4.19 -12.99
N MET A 122 2.21 4.70 -14.02
CA MET A 122 2.46 6.05 -14.53
C MET A 122 1.17 6.85 -14.42
N SER A 123 1.15 7.84 -13.52
CA SER A 123 0.04 8.80 -13.44
C SER A 123 0.39 10.04 -14.27
N ALA A 124 -0.51 10.44 -15.16
CA ALA A 124 -0.40 11.75 -15.76
C ALA A 124 -0.85 12.80 -14.74
N ASN A 125 0.04 13.65 -14.30
CA ASN A 125 -0.32 14.82 -13.51
C ASN A 125 -0.75 15.94 -14.42
N GLU A 126 -1.92 16.50 -14.16
CA GLU A 126 -2.35 17.76 -14.78
C GLU A 126 -1.68 18.97 -14.12
N ASP A 127 -0.91 18.74 -13.05
CA ASP A 127 -0.29 19.81 -12.27
C ASP A 127 0.89 20.44 -13.04
N THR A 128 0.66 21.62 -13.57
CA THR A 128 1.62 22.40 -14.36
C THR A 128 2.91 22.75 -13.61
N LYS A 129 2.95 22.59 -12.29
CA LYS A 129 4.12 22.90 -11.45
C LYS A 129 5.28 21.93 -11.71
N ILE A 130 5.00 20.64 -11.87
CA ILE A 130 6.04 19.62 -12.13
C ILE A 130 6.74 19.87 -13.46
N TYR A 131 6.01 20.29 -14.49
CA TYR A 131 6.63 20.66 -15.77
C TYR A 131 7.65 21.78 -15.60
N LYS A 132 7.29 22.80 -14.83
CA LYS A 132 8.16 23.96 -14.61
C LYS A 132 9.45 23.56 -13.89
N GLU A 133 9.36 22.68 -12.90
CA GLU A 133 10.53 22.22 -12.15
C GLU A 133 11.45 21.32 -12.99
N ILE A 134 10.90 20.39 -13.77
CA ILE A 134 11.67 19.55 -14.69
C ILE A 134 12.33 20.41 -15.77
N ILE A 135 11.59 21.33 -16.37
CA ILE A 135 12.14 22.23 -17.40
C ILE A 135 13.21 23.14 -16.83
N LYS A 136 13.01 23.70 -15.63
CA LYS A 136 14.03 24.48 -14.93
C LYS A 136 15.30 23.67 -14.69
N SER A 137 15.17 22.44 -14.16
CA SER A 137 16.32 21.58 -13.90
C SER A 137 17.09 21.27 -15.18
N ILE A 138 16.41 20.96 -16.28
CA ILE A 138 17.05 20.70 -17.58
C ILE A 138 17.64 21.97 -18.20
N LEU A 139 16.96 23.11 -18.08
CA LEU A 139 17.48 24.41 -18.55
C LEU A 139 18.74 24.83 -17.79
N CYS A 140 18.84 24.53 -16.51
CA CYS A 140 20.02 24.81 -15.70
C CYS A 140 21.24 23.96 -16.09
N VAL A 141 21.00 22.66 -16.39
CA VAL A 141 22.09 21.70 -16.68
C VAL A 141 22.47 21.68 -18.16
N ALA A 142 21.50 21.85 -19.05
CA ALA A 142 21.69 21.76 -20.50
C ALA A 142 20.73 22.71 -21.26
N PRO A 143 21.02 24.03 -21.34
CA PRO A 143 20.10 25.05 -21.86
C PRO A 143 19.56 24.78 -23.26
N GLU A 144 20.41 24.29 -24.17
CA GLU A 144 20.03 23.99 -25.55
C GLU A 144 19.01 22.82 -25.64
N TYR A 145 19.22 21.79 -24.83
CA TYR A 145 18.27 20.65 -24.74
C TYR A 145 16.98 21.06 -24.02
N GLY A 146 17.09 21.89 -22.99
CA GLY A 146 15.93 22.42 -22.25
C GLY A 146 15.02 23.25 -23.14
N LYS A 147 15.53 24.11 -24.03
CA LYS A 147 14.75 24.86 -25.03
C LYS A 147 14.00 23.91 -25.99
N LYS A 148 14.69 22.86 -26.51
CA LYS A 148 14.07 21.87 -27.39
C LYS A 148 12.96 21.07 -26.67
N ILE A 149 13.18 20.69 -25.44
CA ILE A 149 12.21 19.97 -24.62
C ILE A 149 11.04 20.90 -24.28
N ALA A 150 11.26 22.12 -23.88
CA ALA A 150 10.21 23.11 -23.64
C ALA A 150 9.31 23.28 -24.85
N HIS A 151 9.89 23.36 -26.04
CA HIS A 151 9.14 23.48 -27.30
C HIS A 151 8.32 22.23 -27.62
N MET A 152 8.80 21.03 -27.22
CA MET A 152 8.07 19.78 -27.35
C MET A 152 6.97 19.62 -26.30
N VAL A 153 7.20 20.08 -25.08
CA VAL A 153 6.27 19.93 -23.94
C VAL A 153 4.99 20.78 -24.12
N PHE A 154 5.11 21.93 -24.76
CA PHE A 154 3.94 22.77 -25.08
C PHE A 154 3.07 22.23 -26.22
N LYS A 155 3.43 21.10 -26.83
CA LYS A 155 2.54 20.38 -27.74
C LYS A 155 1.53 19.57 -26.95
N LYS A 156 0.26 19.66 -27.32
CA LYS A 156 -0.89 19.00 -26.64
C LYS A 156 -0.78 17.48 -26.44
N ASP A 157 0.16 16.83 -27.14
CA ASP A 157 0.34 15.37 -27.11
C ASP A 157 1.32 14.87 -26.03
N LEU A 158 1.98 15.78 -25.31
CA LEU A 158 2.91 15.44 -24.25
C LEU A 158 2.28 15.69 -22.88
N LYS A 159 2.35 14.68 -22.01
CA LYS A 159 1.99 14.82 -20.60
C LYS A 159 3.17 14.43 -19.72
N CYS A 160 3.40 15.17 -18.65
CA CYS A 160 4.28 14.72 -17.57
C CYS A 160 3.52 13.81 -16.63
N GLY A 161 4.23 12.91 -15.98
CA GLY A 161 3.65 12.05 -14.98
C GLY A 161 4.69 11.53 -14.02
N ASN A 162 4.25 11.17 -12.85
CA ASN A 162 5.06 10.43 -11.89
C ASN A 162 5.11 8.96 -12.27
N ILE A 163 6.27 8.36 -12.09
CA ILE A 163 6.51 6.95 -12.31
C ILE A 163 6.69 6.31 -10.94
N PHE A 164 5.78 5.43 -10.59
CA PHE A 164 5.85 4.62 -9.37
C PHE A 164 6.17 3.18 -9.72
N MET A 165 6.90 2.52 -8.86
CA MET A 165 7.12 1.08 -8.90
C MET A 165 6.35 0.42 -7.77
N HIS A 166 5.70 -0.68 -8.09
CA HIS A 166 5.10 -1.61 -7.14
C HIS A 166 5.90 -2.88 -7.15
N ILE A 167 6.25 -3.38 -6.00
CA ILE A 167 7.06 -4.58 -5.86
C ILE A 167 6.34 -5.50 -4.88
N GLU A 168 6.26 -6.79 -5.19
CA GLU A 168 5.87 -7.81 -4.21
C GLU A 168 7.02 -8.08 -3.25
N GLU A 169 6.71 -8.38 -2.01
CA GLU A 169 7.67 -8.87 -1.02
C GLU A 169 7.53 -10.38 -0.85
N GLU A 170 8.65 -11.05 -0.64
CA GLU A 170 8.66 -12.46 -0.29
C GLU A 170 8.21 -12.63 1.18
N PRO A 171 7.29 -13.60 1.45
CA PRO A 171 6.91 -13.88 2.83
C PRO A 171 8.12 -14.41 3.61
N SER A 172 8.55 -13.67 4.61
CA SER A 172 9.67 -13.99 5.46
C SER A 172 9.25 -14.05 6.93
N GLU A 173 9.80 -14.99 7.69
CA GLU A 173 9.58 -15.05 9.14
C GLU A 173 10.14 -13.83 9.88
N ASN A 174 11.12 -13.16 9.27
CA ASN A 174 11.69 -11.93 9.82
C ASN A 174 10.77 -10.72 9.65
N ASN A 175 9.89 -10.76 8.65
CA ASN A 175 8.86 -9.73 8.45
C ASN A 175 7.68 -10.04 9.36
N LYS A 176 7.63 -9.37 10.49
CA LYS A 176 6.61 -9.64 11.52
C LYS A 176 6.17 -8.38 12.24
N ILE A 177 4.91 -8.40 12.64
CA ILE A 177 4.33 -7.45 13.60
C ILE A 177 4.50 -8.07 14.98
N ILE A 178 5.08 -7.31 15.89
CA ILE A 178 5.23 -7.67 17.30
C ILE A 178 4.64 -6.56 18.16
N LEU A 179 4.23 -6.90 19.37
CA LEU A 179 3.78 -5.91 20.32
C LEU A 179 4.99 -5.24 20.98
N ASP A 180 4.98 -3.92 21.07
CA ASP A 180 5.97 -3.12 21.80
C ASP A 180 5.63 -3.08 23.32
N GLU A 181 6.58 -2.58 24.12
CA GLU A 181 6.34 -2.25 25.52
C GLU A 181 5.50 -0.97 25.69
N GLU A 182 5.63 -0.03 24.74
CA GLU A 182 4.83 1.18 24.71
C GLU A 182 3.36 0.85 24.44
N LYS A 183 2.49 1.61 25.11
CA LYS A 183 1.04 1.44 25.00
C LYS A 183 0.39 2.68 24.45
N ASP A 184 -0.66 2.48 23.68
CA ASP A 184 -1.54 3.55 23.25
C ASP A 184 -2.38 4.13 24.43
N LYS A 185 -3.18 5.14 24.12
CA LYS A 185 -4.07 5.80 25.11
C LYS A 185 -5.10 4.86 25.75
N SER A 186 -5.34 3.71 25.14
CA SER A 186 -6.29 2.69 25.61
C SER A 186 -5.62 1.57 26.41
N GLY A 187 -4.29 1.66 26.58
CA GLY A 187 -3.49 0.68 27.32
C GLY A 187 -3.17 -0.58 26.53
N ILE A 188 -3.37 -0.58 25.19
CA ILE A 188 -2.98 -1.69 24.31
C ILE A 188 -1.54 -1.46 23.85
N PRO A 189 -0.64 -2.46 23.89
CA PRO A 189 0.70 -2.37 23.31
C PRO A 189 0.68 -1.96 21.84
N MET A 190 1.60 -1.05 21.46
CA MET A 190 1.74 -0.61 20.07
C MET A 190 2.46 -1.64 19.21
#